data_48f03f0f1f4869063281a162e9a76bb3
#
_entry.id   48f03f0f1f4869063281a162e9a76bb3
#
_cell.length_a   1.000
_cell.length_b   1.000
_cell.length_c   1.000
_cell.angle_alpha   90.00
_cell.angle_beta   90.00
_cell.angle_gamma   90.00
#
_symmetry.space_group_name_H-M   'P 1'
#
loop_
_entity.id
_entity.type
_entity.pdbx_description
1 polymer ?
#
loop_
_entity_poly.entity_id
_entity_poly.type
_entity_poly.pdbx_seq_one_letter_code
_entity_poly.pdbx_strand_id
1 'polypeptide(L)' 'MPNNKTNVDVVIQTEQKEWLDEMAAKHSLPDASKALRVLIDYAIEEGPENDIFDYVRCRYCY' A
#
# COMPACT_ATOMS: atom_id res chain seq x y z
N MET A 1 3.40 -2.85 21.62
CA MET A 1 3.17 -3.13 20.19
C MET A 1 4.30 -3.93 19.63
N PRO A 2 4.07 -5.16 19.27
CA PRO A 2 5.15 -5.92 18.68
C PRO A 2 5.55 -5.31 17.34
N ASN A 3 6.83 -5.26 17.10
CA ASN A 3 7.36 -4.72 15.86
C ASN A 3 7.83 -5.82 14.94
N ASN A 4 7.04 -6.88 14.91
CA ASN A 4 7.35 -8.00 14.04
C ASN A 4 7.05 -7.63 12.61
N LYS A 5 8.07 -7.70 11.78
CA LYS A 5 7.93 -7.41 10.37
C LYS A 5 8.27 -8.65 9.58
N THR A 6 7.57 -8.83 8.50
CA THR A 6 7.76 -9.97 7.63
C THR A 6 8.04 -9.47 6.23
N ASN A 7 9.05 -10.03 5.60
CA ASN A 7 9.35 -9.70 4.21
C ASN A 7 8.45 -10.54 3.31
N VAL A 8 7.78 -9.87 2.40
CA VAL A 8 6.95 -10.57 1.41
C VAL A 8 7.26 -10.00 0.04
N ASP A 9 7.16 -10.84 -0.96
CA ASP A 9 7.32 -10.42 -2.34
C ASP A 9 5.94 -10.29 -2.96
N VAL A 10 5.65 -9.10 -3.49
CA VAL A 10 4.38 -8.87 -4.16
C VAL A 10 4.65 -8.29 -5.54
N VAL A 11 3.75 -8.61 -6.46
CA VAL A 11 3.83 -8.05 -7.81
C VAL A 11 2.84 -6.92 -7.91
N ILE A 12 3.33 -5.73 -8.21
CA ILE A 12 2.48 -4.57 -8.38
C ILE A 12 2.89 -3.87 -9.67
N GLN A 13 2.08 -2.91 -10.09
CA GLN A 13 2.41 -2.15 -11.29
C GLN A 13 3.54 -1.17 -11.00
N THR A 14 4.35 -0.89 -12.02
CA THR A 14 5.44 0.06 -11.87
C THR A 14 4.93 1.42 -11.42
N GLU A 15 3.79 1.85 -11.94
CA GLU A 15 3.20 3.12 -11.54
C GLU A 15 2.84 3.13 -10.07
N GLN A 16 2.40 1.99 -9.56
CA GLN A 16 2.04 1.89 -8.14
C GLN A 16 3.26 2.02 -7.26
N LYS A 17 4.37 1.41 -7.69
CA LYS A 17 5.63 1.54 -6.95
C LYS A 17 6.11 2.99 -6.97
N GLU A 18 6.02 3.64 -8.11
CA GLU A 18 6.42 5.03 -8.23
C GLU A 18 5.56 5.92 -7.33
N TRP A 19 4.27 5.63 -7.28
CA TRP A 19 3.36 6.39 -6.42
C TRP A 19 3.73 6.21 -4.95
N LEU A 20 4.08 5.00 -4.55
CA LEU A 20 4.50 4.76 -3.16
C LEU A 20 5.77 5.51 -2.83
N ASP A 21 6.74 5.52 -3.76
CA ASP A 21 7.97 6.28 -3.55
C ASP A 21 7.67 7.77 -3.42
N GLU A 22 6.78 8.26 -4.24
CA GLU A 22 6.38 9.66 -4.22
C GLU A 22 5.70 10.02 -2.90
N MET A 23 4.81 9.17 -2.44
CA MET A 23 4.11 9.42 -1.18
C MET A 23 5.07 9.36 -0.01
N ALA A 24 6.04 8.45 -0.05
CA ALA A 24 7.04 8.39 1.00
C ALA A 24 7.83 9.68 1.08
N ALA A 25 8.26 10.20 -0.07
CA ALA A 25 9.01 11.45 -0.10
C ALA A 25 8.16 12.62 0.36
N LYS A 26 6.92 12.67 -0.11
CA LYS A 26 6.03 13.78 0.16
C LYS A 26 5.67 13.87 1.64
N HIS A 27 5.57 12.74 2.31
CA HIS A 27 5.16 12.70 3.71
C HIS A 27 6.30 12.38 4.65
N SER A 28 7.53 12.48 4.16
CA SER A 28 8.73 12.30 4.99
C SER A 28 8.82 10.92 5.60
N LEU A 29 8.39 9.92 4.85
CA LEU A 29 8.53 8.54 5.28
C LEU A 29 9.85 7.99 4.77
N PRO A 30 10.43 7.01 5.46
CA PRO A 30 11.75 6.52 5.09
C PRO A 30 11.82 5.81 3.75
N ASP A 31 10.76 5.11 3.36
CA ASP A 31 10.79 4.39 2.08
C ASP A 31 9.39 3.95 1.68
N ALA A 32 9.31 3.32 0.51
CA ALA A 32 8.04 2.84 -0.01
C ALA A 32 7.41 1.77 0.87
N SER A 33 8.23 0.98 1.54
CA SER A 33 7.71 -0.04 2.45
C SER A 33 6.91 0.58 3.58
N LYS A 34 7.40 1.69 4.12
CA LYS A 34 6.66 2.39 5.17
C LYS A 34 5.37 2.98 4.62
N ALA A 35 5.42 3.55 3.41
CA ALA A 35 4.22 4.10 2.78
C ALA A 35 3.17 3.00 2.60
N LEU A 36 3.61 1.82 2.19
CA LEU A 36 2.69 0.71 2.02
C LEU A 36 2.09 0.25 3.34
N ARG A 37 2.91 0.20 4.40
CA ARG A 37 2.39 -0.18 5.71
C ARG A 37 1.36 0.81 6.23
N VAL A 38 1.59 2.10 6.02
CA VAL A 38 0.63 3.12 6.42
C VAL A 38 -0.69 2.92 5.68
N LEU A 39 -0.61 2.63 4.40
CA LEU A 39 -1.80 2.41 3.59
C LEU A 39 -2.57 1.17 4.06
N ILE A 40 -1.85 0.11 4.36
CA ILE A 40 -2.47 -1.12 4.85
C ILE A 40 -3.13 -0.88 6.21
N ASP A 41 -2.45 -0.17 7.10
CA ASP A 41 -3.01 0.13 8.40
C ASP A 41 -4.30 0.94 8.27
N TYR A 42 -4.31 1.90 7.37
CA TYR A 42 -5.54 2.66 7.12
C TYR A 42 -6.66 1.75 6.64
N ALA A 43 -6.33 0.86 5.72
CA ALA A 43 -7.34 -0.06 5.18
C ALA A 43 -7.89 -0.98 6.28
N ILE A 44 -7.02 -1.45 7.16
CA ILE A 44 -7.44 -2.34 8.24
C ILE A 44 -8.32 -1.61 9.24
N GLU A 45 -7.94 -0.40 9.62
CA GLU A 45 -8.58 0.29 10.74
C GLU A 45 -9.79 1.09 10.31
N GLU A 46 -9.73 1.71 9.13
CA GLU A 46 -10.76 2.66 8.73
C GLU A 46 -11.28 2.44 7.33
N GLY A 47 -10.58 1.67 6.54
CA GLY A 47 -10.94 1.51 5.14
C GLY A 47 -12.23 0.72 4.98
N PRO A 48 -13.06 1.10 4.03
CA PRO A 48 -14.28 0.36 3.75
C PRO A 48 -13.95 -0.90 2.95
N GLU A 49 -13.82 -2.00 3.67
CA GLU A 49 -13.41 -3.27 3.10
C GLU A 49 -14.20 -3.62 1.85
N ASN A 50 -15.51 -3.44 1.91
CA ASN A 50 -16.35 -3.81 0.79
C ASN A 50 -16.12 -2.92 -0.42
N ASP A 51 -15.91 -1.63 -0.18
CA ASP A 51 -15.59 -0.72 -1.28
C ASP A 51 -14.26 -1.07 -1.92
N ILE A 52 -13.34 -1.57 -1.12
CA ILE A 52 -12.02 -1.91 -1.63
C ILE A 52 -12.03 -3.22 -2.40
N PHE A 53 -12.63 -4.26 -1.81
CA PHE A 53 -12.47 -5.61 -2.33
C PHE A 53 -13.67 -6.11 -3.13
N ASP A 54 -14.86 -5.54 -2.93
CA ASP A 54 -16.00 -5.94 -3.73
C ASP A 54 -15.93 -5.37 -5.13
N TYR A 55 -15.18 -4.31 -5.31
CA TYR A 55 -14.96 -3.73 -6.62
C TYR A 55 -13.46 -3.79 -6.93
N VAL A 56 -13.08 -4.76 -7.73
CA VAL A 56 -11.68 -4.94 -8.08
C VAL A 56 -11.32 -3.98 -9.20
N ARG A 57 -10.62 -2.93 -8.81
CA ARG A 57 -10.17 -1.92 -9.75
C ARG A 57 -8.97 -2.43 -10.53
N CYS A 58 -8.96 -2.13 -11.79
CA CYS A 58 -7.91 -2.67 -12.64
C CYS A 58 -7.47 -1.63 -13.66
N ARG A 59 -6.32 -1.01 -13.41
CA ARG A 59 -5.78 -0.04 -14.34
C ARG A 59 -5.17 -0.73 -15.54
N TYR A 60 -4.55 -1.87 -15.31
CA TYR A 60 -3.96 -2.70 -16.36
C TYR A 60 -4.42 -4.12 -16.09
N CYS A 61 -5.59 -4.43 -16.53
CA CYS A 61 -6.24 -5.68 -16.20
C CYS A 61 -5.60 -6.88 -16.86
N TYR A 62 -5.41 -7.89 -16.06
CA TYR A 62 -5.16 -9.24 -16.57
C TYR A 62 -5.16 -10.21 -15.39
#